data_95c58846121b142991418fcf5810d560
#
_entry.id   95c58846121b142991418fcf5810d560
#
_cell.length_a   1.000
_cell.length_b   1.000
_cell.length_c   1.000
_cell.angle_alpha   90.00
_cell.angle_beta   90.00
_cell.angle_gamma   90.00
#
_symmetry.space_group_name_H-M   'P 1'
#
loop_
_entity.id
_entity.type
_entity.pdbx_description
1 polymer ?
#
loop_
_entity_poly.entity_id
_entity_poly.type
_entity_poly.pdbx_seq_one_letter_code
_entity_poly.pdbx_strand_id
1 'polypeptide(L)'
;MLRQQLLILYLANSDLGSPTQAWSMYDGAGGKTGMSGDSDTPPYPSALAAMQDGWRVIQLPALQPPRPGHEHQTSYLRFEVVLEKLVTLPEPS
;
A
#
# COMPACT_ATOMS: atom_id res chain seq x y z
N MET A 1 -12.94 19.03 -7.72
CA MET A 1 -13.48 17.72 -7.37
C MET A 1 -12.37 16.87 -6.77
N LEU A 2 -12.64 16.26 -5.62
CA LEU A 2 -11.66 15.39 -4.98
C LEU A 2 -11.71 13.98 -5.57
N ARG A 3 -10.55 13.41 -5.80
CA ARG A 3 -10.40 12.02 -6.23
C ARG A 3 -9.46 11.29 -5.30
N GLN A 4 -9.74 10.02 -5.10
CA GLN A 4 -8.96 9.17 -4.20
C GLN A 4 -7.91 8.39 -4.99
N GLN A 5 -6.70 8.37 -4.44
CA GLN A 5 -5.66 7.44 -4.87
C GLN A 5 -5.46 6.44 -3.74
N LEU A 6 -5.33 5.16 -4.09
CA LEU A 6 -5.06 4.10 -3.13
C LEU A 6 -3.68 3.51 -3.39
N LEU A 7 -2.96 3.30 -2.31
CA LEU A 7 -1.66 2.66 -2.33
C LEU A 7 -1.69 1.50 -1.34
N ILE A 8 -1.46 0.30 -1.84
CA ILE A 8 -1.40 -0.89 -1.00
C ILE A 8 0.03 -1.35 -0.96
N LEU A 9 0.62 -1.40 0.23
CA LEU A 9 1.99 -1.85 0.43
C LEU A 9 1.98 -3.12 1.25
N TYR A 10 2.76 -4.09 0.83
CA TYR A 10 2.96 -5.35 1.56
C TYR A 10 4.37 -5.31 2.13
N LEU A 11 4.46 -5.24 3.45
CA LEU A 11 5.71 -5.00 4.16
C LEU A 11 6.36 -6.31 4.62
N ALA A 12 7.65 -6.22 4.93
CA ALA A 12 8.40 -7.38 5.44
C ALA A 12 7.92 -7.82 6.81
N ASN A 13 7.47 -6.87 7.64
CA ASN A 13 6.92 -7.16 8.96
C ASN A 13 5.92 -6.06 9.34
N SER A 14 5.40 -6.11 10.57
CA SER A 14 4.35 -5.16 11.01
C SER A 14 4.85 -3.75 11.29
N ASP A 15 6.15 -3.51 11.25
CA ASP A 15 6.72 -2.18 11.42
C ASP A 15 6.49 -1.39 10.13
N LEU A 16 5.89 -0.20 10.25
CA LEU A 16 5.61 0.65 9.11
C LEU A 16 6.88 1.17 8.43
N GLY A 17 8.01 1.13 9.12
CA GLY A 17 9.31 1.45 8.55
C GLY A 17 10.00 0.27 7.87
N SER A 18 9.41 -0.94 7.92
CA SER A 18 10.02 -2.11 7.30
C SER A 18 9.95 -2.03 5.76
N PRO A 19 10.84 -2.76 5.06
CA PRO A 19 10.89 -2.67 3.60
C PRO A 19 9.60 -3.15 2.93
N THR A 20 9.23 -2.45 1.85
CA THR A 20 8.12 -2.84 0.99
C THR A 20 8.54 -4.02 0.12
N GLN A 21 7.78 -5.12 0.16
CA GLN A 21 8.05 -6.32 -0.64
C GLN A 21 7.19 -6.40 -1.89
N ALA A 22 5.97 -5.89 -1.83
CA ALA A 22 5.07 -5.85 -2.96
C ALA A 22 4.17 -4.63 -2.83
N TRP A 23 3.52 -4.24 -3.92
CA TRP A 23 2.71 -3.03 -3.90
C TRP A 23 1.67 -3.06 -5.01
N SER A 24 0.61 -2.26 -4.83
CA SER A 24 -0.38 -1.96 -5.85
C SER A 24 -0.79 -0.51 -5.70
N MET A 25 -1.03 0.16 -6.81
CA MET A 25 -1.47 1.55 -6.78
C MET A 25 -2.66 1.73 -7.72
N TYR A 26 -3.65 2.43 -7.23
CA TYR A 26 -4.88 2.74 -7.98
C TYR A 26 -5.10 4.25 -7.93
N ASP A 27 -5.25 4.86 -9.10
CA ASP A 27 -5.41 6.31 -9.19
C ASP A 27 -6.83 6.66 -9.65
N GLY A 28 -7.67 7.05 -8.71
CA GLY A 28 -9.03 7.50 -9.00
C GLY A 28 -9.09 8.81 -9.77
N ALA A 29 -7.97 9.50 -9.94
CA ALA A 29 -7.90 10.72 -10.75
C ALA A 29 -7.71 10.45 -12.25
N GLY A 30 -7.60 9.16 -12.64
CA GLY A 30 -7.43 8.81 -14.03
C GLY A 30 -6.00 8.64 -14.49
N GLY A 31 -5.04 8.67 -13.56
CA GLY A 31 -3.64 8.40 -13.84
C GLY A 31 -3.36 6.92 -13.98
N LYS A 32 -2.09 6.57 -14.06
CA LYS A 32 -1.69 5.18 -14.23
C LYS A 32 -1.89 4.39 -12.95
N THR A 33 -2.50 3.22 -13.06
CA THR A 33 -2.45 2.20 -12.03
C THR A 33 -1.19 1.37 -12.22
N GLY A 34 -0.68 0.82 -11.12
CA GLY A 34 0.52 0.00 -11.18
C GLY A 34 0.55 -1.02 -10.06
N MET A 35 1.42 -2.00 -10.20
CA MET A 35 1.61 -3.05 -9.19
C MET A 35 3.01 -3.64 -9.31
N SER A 36 3.36 -4.47 -8.33
CA SER A 36 4.60 -5.24 -8.38
C SER A 36 4.66 -6.04 -9.69
N GLY A 37 5.78 -5.99 -10.37
CA GLY A 37 5.94 -6.61 -11.66
C GLY A 37 5.93 -5.62 -12.82
N ASP A 38 5.28 -4.47 -12.65
CA ASP A 38 5.35 -3.38 -13.63
C ASP A 38 6.68 -2.65 -13.53
N SER A 39 7.28 -2.67 -12.33
CA SER A 39 8.55 -2.04 -12.04
C SER A 39 9.22 -2.81 -10.91
N ASP A 40 10.54 -2.90 -10.96
CA ASP A 40 11.30 -3.55 -9.89
C ASP A 40 11.37 -2.71 -8.62
N THR A 41 11.03 -1.44 -8.71
CA THR A 41 11.13 -0.51 -7.59
C THR A 41 9.74 -0.09 -7.13
N PRO A 42 9.39 -0.32 -5.84
CA PRO A 42 8.12 0.19 -5.32
C PRO A 42 8.13 1.72 -5.28
N PRO A 43 6.94 2.35 -5.32
CA PRO A 43 6.86 3.81 -5.26
C PRO A 43 7.43 4.39 -3.97
N TYR A 44 7.39 3.62 -2.88
CA TYR A 44 7.97 3.99 -1.60
C TYR A 44 8.67 2.79 -0.98
N PRO A 45 9.84 2.99 -0.36
CA PRO A 45 10.57 1.89 0.26
C PRO A 45 9.91 1.36 1.53
N SER A 46 8.99 2.12 2.12
CA SER A 46 8.26 1.73 3.34
C SER A 46 6.95 2.50 3.42
N ALA A 47 6.03 2.04 4.26
CA ALA A 47 4.80 2.77 4.52
C ALA A 47 5.10 4.11 5.20
N LEU A 48 6.08 4.16 6.08
CA LEU A 48 6.48 5.40 6.73
C LEU A 48 6.93 6.44 5.70
N ALA A 49 7.69 6.03 4.69
CA ALA A 49 8.12 6.95 3.64
C ALA A 49 6.92 7.51 2.87
N ALA A 50 5.92 6.68 2.60
CA ALA A 50 4.69 7.15 1.95
C ALA A 50 3.93 8.15 2.83
N MET A 51 3.86 7.90 4.14
CA MET A 51 3.22 8.82 5.08
C MET A 51 3.91 10.17 5.08
N GLN A 52 5.23 10.17 5.02
CA GLN A 52 6.02 11.41 4.98
C GLN A 52 5.78 12.21 3.70
N ASP A 53 5.29 11.55 2.65
CA ASP A 53 4.96 12.19 1.38
C ASP A 53 3.47 12.50 1.23
N GLY A 54 2.72 12.45 2.32
CA GLY A 54 1.33 12.88 2.34
C GLY A 54 0.28 11.78 2.23
N TRP A 55 0.68 10.52 2.19
CA TRP A 55 -0.27 9.41 2.19
C TRP A 55 -0.78 9.15 3.61
N ARG A 56 -2.06 8.81 3.71
CA ARG A 56 -2.71 8.53 5.00
C ARG A 56 -3.00 7.05 5.10
N VAL A 57 -2.63 6.44 6.22
CA VAL A 57 -2.94 5.04 6.48
C VAL A 57 -4.43 4.94 6.82
N ILE A 58 -5.15 4.10 6.08
CA ILE A 58 -6.56 3.83 6.34
C ILE A 58 -6.79 2.39 6.81
N GLN A 59 -5.79 1.52 6.70
CA GLN A 59 -5.86 0.17 7.22
C GLN A 59 -4.45 -0.30 7.58
N LEU A 60 -4.28 -0.72 8.83
CA LEU A 60 -3.04 -1.31 9.32
C LEU A 60 -3.05 -2.82 9.11
N PRO A 61 -1.86 -3.48 9.10
CA PRO A 61 -1.81 -4.94 9.00
C PRO A 61 -2.56 -5.58 10.15
N ALA A 62 -3.41 -6.55 9.83
CA ALA A 62 -4.09 -7.33 10.84
C ALA A 62 -3.12 -8.36 11.42
N LEU A 63 -3.00 -8.37 12.75
CA LEU A 63 -2.23 -9.41 13.43
C LEU A 63 -3.14 -10.62 13.59
N GLN A 64 -2.93 -11.63 12.75
CA GLN A 64 -3.66 -12.88 12.87
C GLN A 64 -2.71 -13.96 13.32
N PRO A 65 -3.03 -14.67 14.44
CA PRO A 65 -2.21 -15.81 14.83
C PRO A 65 -2.33 -16.90 13.76
N PRO A 66 -1.28 -17.70 13.56
CA PRO A 66 -1.36 -18.80 12.62
C PRO A 66 -2.44 -19.79 13.07
N ARG A 67 -3.22 -20.29 12.11
CA ARG A 67 -4.21 -21.32 12.40
C ARG A 67 -3.52 -22.63 12.72
N PRO A 68 -4.06 -23.42 13.66
CA PRO A 68 -3.49 -24.75 13.92
C PRO A 68 -3.41 -25.56 12.62
N GLY A 69 -2.25 -26.15 12.38
CA GLY A 69 -2.01 -26.92 11.15
C GLY A 69 -1.53 -26.10 9.97
N HIS A 70 -1.46 -24.79 10.10
CA HIS A 70 -1.05 -23.90 9.02
C HIS A 70 0.19 -23.07 9.37
N GLU A 71 0.93 -23.49 10.38
CA GLU A 71 2.09 -22.76 10.88
C GLU A 71 3.24 -22.68 9.86
N HIS A 72 3.22 -23.61 8.90
CA HIS A 72 4.26 -23.69 7.87
C HIS A 72 3.88 -22.96 6.59
N GLN A 73 2.68 -22.41 6.53
CA GLN A 73 2.28 -21.63 5.34
C GLN A 73 2.95 -20.26 5.39
N THR A 74 3.76 -19.98 4.38
CA THR A 74 4.32 -18.65 4.20
C THR A 74 3.35 -17.83 3.38
N SER A 75 2.83 -16.76 3.97
CA SER A 75 2.07 -15.76 3.22
C SER A 75 3.01 -14.60 2.91
N TYR A 76 3.36 -14.44 1.64
CA TYR A 76 4.27 -13.39 1.22
C TYR A 76 3.65 -12.00 1.35
N LEU A 77 2.31 -11.92 1.40
CA LEU A 77 1.59 -10.66 1.43
C LEU A 77 0.86 -10.45 2.75
N ARG A 78 1.52 -10.85 3.84
CA ARG A 78 0.92 -10.93 5.16
C ARG A 78 0.71 -9.57 5.83
N PHE A 79 1.61 -8.61 5.58
CA PHE A 79 1.59 -7.33 6.28
C PHE A 79 1.12 -6.23 5.32
N GLU A 80 -0.17 -6.27 5.01
CA GLU A 80 -0.79 -5.32 4.10
C GLU A 80 -1.12 -4.02 4.81
N VAL A 81 -0.67 -2.90 4.25
CA VAL A 81 -1.04 -1.56 4.69
C VAL A 81 -1.74 -0.86 3.54
N VAL A 82 -2.92 -0.31 3.80
CA VAL A 82 -3.66 0.46 2.81
C VAL A 82 -3.55 1.93 3.14
N LEU A 83 -3.11 2.72 2.18
CA LEU A 83 -2.97 4.17 2.32
C LEU A 83 -3.79 4.87 1.26
N GLU A 84 -4.23 6.08 1.57
CA GLU A 84 -4.96 6.90 0.61
C GLU A 84 -4.34 8.29 0.52
N LYS A 85 -4.54 8.91 -0.64
CA LYS A 85 -4.21 10.30 -0.87
C LYS A 85 -5.34 10.91 -1.68
N LEU A 86 -5.81 12.07 -1.25
CA LEU A 86 -6.84 12.79 -1.97
C LEU A 86 -6.19 13.86 -2.83
N VAL A 87 -6.58 13.92 -4.08
CA VAL A 87 -6.08 14.92 -5.02
C VAL A 87 -7.27 15.71 -5.56
N THR A 88 -7.04 16.99 -5.82
CA THR A 88 -8.07 17.87 -6.36
C THR A 88 -7.89 17.97 -7.88
N LEU A 89 -8.94 17.61 -8.62
CA LEU A 89 -8.97 17.80 -10.06
C LEU A 89 -9.60 19.15 -10.38
N PRO A 90 -9.13 19.83 -11.43
CA PRO A 90 -9.80 21.04 -11.89
C PRO A 90 -11.21 20.70 -12.35
N GLU A 91 -12.14 21.59 -12.05
CA GLU A 91 -13.51 21.41 -12.51
C GLU A 91 -13.55 21.59 -14.04
N PRO A 92 -14.34 20.75 -14.74
CA PRO A 92 -14.52 20.96 -16.17
C PRO A 92 -15.20 22.29 -16.40
N SER A 93 -14.61 23.10 -17.26
CA SER A 93 -15.17 24.40 -17.64
C SER A 93 -16.27 24.24 -18.69
#